data_af11a61cc3902b40a7615746f083fa95
#
_entry.id   af11a61cc3902b40a7615746f083fa95
#
_cell.length_a   1.000
_cell.length_b   1.000
_cell.length_c   1.000
_cell.angle_alpha   90.00
_cell.angle_beta   90.00
_cell.angle_gamma   90.00
#
_symmetry.space_group_name_H-M   'P 1'
#
loop_
_entity.id
_entity.type
_entity.pdbx_description
1 polymer ?
#
loop_
_entity_poly.entity_id
_entity_poly.type
_entity_poly.pdbx_seq_one_letter_code
_entity_poly.pdbx_strand_id
1 'polypeptide(L)'
;MALVPLANALGYWTIVADGRQAFIGRDRFPDADELIQAWPEEAFERIGLDAASYVCVLSHDPKFDEPALQVALRSPAAYVGAIGSRKTQAARRERLREAGLTDEQIGRLHGPIGLDLGGRQPADTALAILAEMTAVRYGGTAVRRYGGTVEKAEKHAPSGSEGISPARGDRNPPAPTPG
;
A
#
# COMPACT_ATOMS: atom_id res chain seq x y z
N MET A 1 -3.09 14.68 -0.36
CA MET A 1 -3.59 15.43 0.80
C MET A 1 -4.23 14.51 1.83
N ALA A 2 -5.32 13.81 1.56
CA ALA A 2 -5.92 12.92 2.57
C ALA A 2 -5.04 11.70 2.97
N LEU A 3 -4.14 11.24 2.10
CA LEU A 3 -3.30 10.07 2.35
C LEU A 3 -2.24 10.33 3.43
N VAL A 4 -1.58 11.49 3.40
CA VAL A 4 -0.45 11.83 4.30
C VAL A 4 -0.84 11.73 5.78
N PRO A 5 -1.88 12.47 6.27
CA PRO A 5 -2.21 12.41 7.69
C PRO A 5 -2.65 11.02 8.14
N LEU A 6 -3.34 10.24 7.28
CA LEU A 6 -3.73 8.88 7.61
C LEU A 6 -2.52 7.92 7.64
N ALA A 7 -1.55 8.11 6.75
CA ALA A 7 -0.32 7.33 6.75
C ALA A 7 0.51 7.61 8.01
N ASN A 8 0.64 8.87 8.42
CA ASN A 8 1.32 9.27 9.65
C ASN A 8 0.66 8.64 10.89
N ALA A 9 -0.69 8.62 10.93
CA ALA A 9 -1.42 7.97 12.01
C ALA A 9 -1.15 6.46 12.11
N LEU A 10 -0.75 5.81 10.99
CA LEU A 10 -0.32 4.42 10.94
C LEU A 10 1.20 4.23 11.16
N GLY A 11 1.92 5.30 11.49
CA GLY A 11 3.35 5.27 11.78
C GLY A 11 4.26 5.24 10.56
N TYR A 12 3.77 5.62 9.39
CA TYR A 12 4.63 5.81 8.22
C TYR A 12 5.32 7.17 8.30
N TRP A 13 6.60 7.21 7.94
CA TRP A 13 7.29 8.44 7.57
C TRP A 13 6.89 8.82 6.15
N THR A 14 6.34 10.01 5.97
CA THR A 14 5.73 10.41 4.70
C THR A 14 6.59 11.42 3.95
N ILE A 15 6.93 11.05 2.71
CA ILE A 15 7.67 11.91 1.78
C ILE A 15 6.77 12.22 0.60
N VAL A 16 6.58 13.50 0.28
CA VAL A 16 5.87 13.92 -0.93
C VAL A 16 6.87 14.50 -1.90
N ALA A 17 6.90 13.97 -3.11
CA ALA A 17 7.78 14.41 -4.19
C ALA A 17 6.97 14.83 -5.43
N ASP A 18 7.29 15.99 -6.00
CA ASP A 18 6.78 16.46 -7.30
C ASP A 18 7.78 17.47 -7.88
N GLY A 19 8.13 17.33 -9.17
CA GLY A 19 9.06 18.27 -9.84
C GLY A 19 8.45 19.64 -10.11
N ARG A 20 7.13 19.76 -10.01
CA ARG A 20 6.40 20.99 -10.30
C ARG A 20 6.14 21.76 -9.01
N GLN A 21 6.77 22.93 -8.88
CA GLN A 21 6.67 23.77 -7.69
C GLN A 21 5.21 24.08 -7.27
N ALA A 22 4.29 24.22 -8.22
CA ALA A 22 2.89 24.51 -7.94
C ALA A 22 2.14 23.37 -7.24
N PHE A 23 2.68 22.16 -7.21
CA PHE A 23 2.04 20.99 -6.64
C PHE A 23 2.68 20.52 -5.33
N ILE A 24 3.79 21.12 -4.93
CA ILE A 24 4.50 20.77 -3.70
C ILE A 24 4.65 22.01 -2.80
N GLY A 25 4.23 21.89 -1.54
CA GLY A 25 4.32 22.98 -0.58
C GLY A 25 3.67 22.60 0.77
N ARG A 26 4.11 23.26 1.83
CA ARG A 26 3.57 23.03 3.19
C ARG A 26 2.11 23.45 3.34
N ASP A 27 1.64 24.37 2.54
CA ASP A 27 0.22 24.76 2.45
C ASP A 27 -0.68 23.63 1.97
N ARG A 28 -0.15 22.78 1.08
CA ARG A 28 -0.86 21.62 0.52
C ARG A 28 -0.65 20.34 1.33
N PHE A 29 0.52 20.19 1.91
CA PHE A 29 0.95 19.00 2.66
C PHE A 29 1.53 19.41 4.02
N PRO A 30 0.72 20.00 4.93
CA PRO A 30 1.20 20.45 6.23
C PRO A 30 1.78 19.32 7.06
N ASP A 31 1.20 18.12 6.93
CA ASP A 31 1.54 16.96 7.74
C ASP A 31 2.62 16.07 7.13
N ALA A 32 3.14 16.37 5.93
CA ALA A 32 4.22 15.56 5.35
C ALA A 32 5.50 15.74 6.16
N ASP A 33 6.20 14.64 6.46
CA ASP A 33 7.48 14.70 7.16
C ASP A 33 8.53 15.38 6.28
N GLU A 34 8.56 15.03 4.98
CA GLU A 34 9.47 15.62 4.02
C GLU A 34 8.77 16.02 2.70
N LEU A 35 9.23 17.10 2.10
CA LEU A 35 8.82 17.57 0.78
C LEU A 35 10.06 17.66 -0.13
N ILE A 36 10.02 16.98 -1.27
CA ILE A 36 11.11 16.95 -2.25
C ILE A 36 10.63 17.52 -3.57
N GLN A 37 11.11 18.72 -3.91
CA GLN A 37 10.88 19.30 -5.22
C GLN A 37 11.91 18.73 -6.20
N ALA A 38 11.60 17.61 -6.82
CA ALA A 38 12.46 16.95 -7.79
C ALA A 38 11.64 16.06 -8.73
N TRP A 39 12.21 15.71 -9.89
CA TRP A 39 11.68 14.70 -10.78
C TRP A 39 11.84 13.30 -10.15
N PRO A 40 11.06 12.29 -10.57
CA PRO A 40 11.01 11.00 -9.89
C PRO A 40 12.38 10.34 -9.71
N GLU A 41 13.21 10.33 -10.72
CA GLU A 41 14.54 9.71 -10.67
C GLU A 41 15.41 10.35 -9.58
N GLU A 42 15.50 11.69 -9.59
CA GLU A 42 16.26 12.44 -8.61
C GLU A 42 15.66 12.31 -7.21
N ALA A 43 14.32 12.34 -7.10
CA ALA A 43 13.65 12.16 -5.82
C ALA A 43 13.94 10.77 -5.22
N PHE A 44 13.84 9.71 -6.00
CA PHE A 44 14.11 8.36 -5.52
C PHE A 44 15.60 8.09 -5.25
N GLU A 45 16.51 8.73 -5.96
CA GLU A 45 17.94 8.70 -5.64
C GLU A 45 18.21 9.32 -4.25
N ARG A 46 17.57 10.46 -3.95
CA ARG A 46 17.69 11.11 -2.64
C ARG A 46 17.06 10.30 -1.51
N ILE A 47 15.90 9.67 -1.78
CA ILE A 47 15.16 8.86 -0.79
C ILE A 47 15.90 7.56 -0.49
N GLY A 48 16.46 6.90 -1.51
CA GLY A 48 17.06 5.57 -1.38
C GLY A 48 16.02 4.50 -1.11
N LEU A 49 15.24 4.10 -2.13
CA LEU A 49 14.17 3.09 -1.98
C LEU A 49 14.70 1.74 -1.50
N ASP A 50 14.11 1.23 -0.43
CA ASP A 50 14.45 -0.03 0.22
C ASP A 50 13.21 -0.94 0.42
N ALA A 51 13.40 -2.08 1.08
CA ALA A 51 12.33 -3.04 1.36
C ALA A 51 11.28 -2.54 2.40
N ALA A 52 11.50 -1.40 3.04
CA ALA A 52 10.51 -0.74 3.90
C ALA A 52 9.76 0.39 3.16
N SER A 53 10.10 0.65 1.91
CA SER A 53 9.53 1.72 1.12
C SER A 53 8.19 1.31 0.48
N TYR A 54 7.21 2.22 0.54
CA TYR A 54 5.88 2.09 -0.05
C TYR A 54 5.66 3.26 -1.01
N VAL A 55 5.60 2.98 -2.31
CA VAL A 55 5.51 4.01 -3.36
C VAL A 55 4.08 4.13 -3.88
N CYS A 56 3.51 5.33 -3.80
CA CYS A 56 2.18 5.65 -4.30
C CYS A 56 2.27 6.71 -5.41
N VAL A 57 2.09 6.31 -6.66
CA VAL A 57 2.06 7.22 -7.82
C VAL A 57 0.63 7.70 -8.03
N LEU A 58 0.38 8.95 -7.62
CA LEU A 58 -0.97 9.54 -7.55
C LEU A 58 -1.18 10.69 -8.54
N SER A 59 -0.26 10.88 -9.47
CA SER A 59 -0.40 11.81 -10.57
C SER A 59 -1.19 11.17 -11.73
N HIS A 60 -1.69 11.99 -12.63
CA HIS A 60 -2.35 11.57 -13.86
C HIS A 60 -1.52 11.94 -15.09
N ASP A 61 -0.28 12.33 -14.90
CA ASP A 61 0.64 12.75 -15.95
C ASP A 61 1.61 11.61 -16.29
N PRO A 62 1.49 10.97 -17.48
CA PRO A 62 2.39 9.89 -17.87
C PRO A 62 3.87 10.26 -17.87
N LYS A 63 4.19 11.53 -18.13
CA LYS A 63 5.58 12.01 -18.11
C LYS A 63 6.21 11.95 -16.71
N PHE A 64 5.36 11.94 -15.69
CA PHE A 64 5.76 11.82 -14.30
C PHE A 64 5.62 10.39 -13.79
N ASP A 65 4.47 9.77 -14.11
CA ASP A 65 4.11 8.43 -13.61
C ASP A 65 5.04 7.34 -14.14
N GLU A 66 5.39 7.39 -15.41
CA GLU A 66 6.15 6.30 -16.04
C GLU A 66 7.60 6.24 -15.56
N PRO A 67 8.38 7.33 -15.50
CA PRO A 67 9.70 7.31 -14.87
C PRO A 67 9.64 6.87 -13.41
N ALA A 68 8.68 7.38 -12.63
CA ALA A 68 8.50 6.98 -11.24
C ALA A 68 8.28 5.47 -11.10
N LEU A 69 7.42 4.89 -11.91
CA LEU A 69 7.13 3.45 -11.88
C LEU A 69 8.30 2.60 -12.36
N GLN A 70 9.05 3.06 -13.36
CA GLN A 70 10.24 2.35 -13.84
C GLN A 70 11.30 2.23 -12.75
N VAL A 71 11.57 3.28 -12.00
CA VAL A 71 12.51 3.25 -10.87
C VAL A 71 11.96 2.40 -9.73
N ALA A 72 10.72 2.67 -9.30
CA ALA A 72 10.12 1.98 -8.15
C ALA A 72 9.96 0.47 -8.37
N LEU A 73 9.55 0.02 -9.56
CA LEU A 73 9.37 -1.41 -9.86
C LEU A 73 10.68 -2.18 -10.01
N ARG A 74 11.79 -1.48 -10.31
CA ARG A 74 13.14 -2.08 -10.30
C ARG A 74 13.78 -2.08 -8.91
N SER A 75 13.27 -1.27 -7.98
CA SER A 75 13.77 -1.17 -6.60
C SER A 75 13.25 -2.31 -5.72
N PRO A 76 13.81 -2.51 -4.52
CA PRO A 76 13.30 -3.48 -3.54
C PRO A 76 12.04 -3.02 -2.80
N ALA A 77 11.42 -1.88 -3.15
CA ALA A 77 10.25 -1.34 -2.46
C ALA A 77 9.18 -2.42 -2.19
N ALA A 78 8.64 -2.45 -0.96
CA ALA A 78 7.65 -3.44 -0.55
C ALA A 78 6.32 -3.28 -1.28
N TYR A 79 5.98 -2.06 -1.69
CA TYR A 79 4.72 -1.75 -2.35
C TYR A 79 4.94 -0.69 -3.43
N VAL A 80 4.36 -0.90 -4.60
CA VAL A 80 4.32 0.09 -5.68
C VAL A 80 2.90 0.14 -6.23
N GLY A 81 2.21 1.25 -6.01
CA GLY A 81 0.83 1.43 -6.46
C GLY A 81 0.65 2.64 -7.36
N ALA A 82 -0.26 2.56 -8.32
CA ALA A 82 -0.55 3.68 -9.22
C ALA A 82 -2.04 3.90 -9.42
N ILE A 83 -2.45 5.18 -9.37
CA ILE A 83 -3.83 5.59 -9.64
C ILE A 83 -4.17 5.43 -11.13
N GLY A 84 -5.46 5.24 -11.42
CA GLY A 84 -5.98 5.16 -12.78
C GLY A 84 -6.98 4.02 -12.95
N SER A 85 -7.79 4.10 -14.02
CA SER A 85 -8.76 3.07 -14.37
C SER A 85 -8.09 1.76 -14.82
N ARG A 86 -8.83 0.66 -14.85
CA ARG A 86 -8.34 -0.62 -15.42
C ARG A 86 -7.79 -0.46 -16.84
N LYS A 87 -8.47 0.33 -17.68
CA LYS A 87 -8.01 0.64 -19.04
C LYS A 87 -6.66 1.37 -19.00
N THR A 88 -6.53 2.34 -18.12
CA THR A 88 -5.26 3.09 -17.92
C THR A 88 -4.16 2.14 -17.46
N GLN A 89 -4.45 1.22 -16.54
CA GLN A 89 -3.46 0.27 -16.04
C GLN A 89 -3.03 -0.74 -17.12
N ALA A 90 -3.94 -1.20 -17.98
CA ALA A 90 -3.59 -2.07 -19.10
C ALA A 90 -2.59 -1.37 -20.04
N ALA A 91 -2.92 -0.16 -20.51
CA ALA A 91 -2.05 0.61 -21.38
C ALA A 91 -0.69 0.96 -20.70
N ARG A 92 -0.69 1.24 -19.37
CA ARG A 92 0.53 1.49 -18.60
C ARG A 92 1.44 0.26 -18.56
N ARG A 93 0.89 -0.94 -18.35
CA ARG A 93 1.67 -2.18 -18.36
C ARG A 93 2.37 -2.43 -19.69
N GLU A 94 1.71 -2.14 -20.82
CA GLU A 94 2.34 -2.26 -22.15
C GLU A 94 3.53 -1.29 -22.27
N ARG A 95 3.35 -0.01 -21.91
CA ARG A 95 4.45 0.96 -21.97
C ARG A 95 5.61 0.60 -21.03
N LEU A 96 5.34 0.01 -19.87
CA LEU A 96 6.38 -0.48 -18.97
C LEU A 96 7.14 -1.67 -19.59
N ARG A 97 6.49 -2.55 -20.34
CA ARG A 97 7.17 -3.61 -21.12
C ARG A 97 8.04 -3.02 -22.23
N GLU A 98 7.52 -2.06 -22.98
CA GLU A 98 8.26 -1.33 -24.01
C GLU A 98 9.50 -0.62 -23.42
N ALA A 99 9.41 -0.14 -22.18
CA ALA A 99 10.52 0.44 -21.42
C ALA A 99 11.48 -0.62 -20.81
N GLY A 100 11.30 -1.91 -21.13
CA GLY A 100 12.20 -2.99 -20.75
C GLY A 100 12.03 -3.51 -19.32
N LEU A 101 10.87 -3.34 -18.69
CA LEU A 101 10.56 -4.02 -17.42
C LEU A 101 10.10 -5.46 -17.69
N THR A 102 10.52 -6.36 -16.82
CA THR A 102 10.09 -7.76 -16.88
C THR A 102 8.64 -7.92 -16.39
N ASP A 103 7.97 -9.01 -16.80
CA ASP A 103 6.63 -9.31 -16.32
C ASP A 103 6.57 -9.51 -14.79
N GLU A 104 7.65 -10.00 -14.18
CA GLU A 104 7.78 -10.10 -12.73
C GLU A 104 7.76 -8.71 -12.07
N GLN A 105 8.57 -7.78 -12.58
CA GLN A 105 8.58 -6.40 -12.08
C GLN A 105 7.22 -5.73 -12.26
N ILE A 106 6.60 -5.87 -13.43
CA ILE A 106 5.27 -5.33 -13.73
C ILE A 106 4.19 -5.99 -12.87
N GLY A 107 4.35 -7.26 -12.52
CA GLY A 107 3.47 -8.01 -11.61
C GLY A 107 3.39 -7.39 -10.21
N ARG A 108 4.43 -6.69 -9.76
CA ARG A 108 4.46 -5.98 -8.47
C ARG A 108 3.60 -4.71 -8.44
N LEU A 109 3.14 -4.23 -9.62
CA LEU A 109 2.34 -3.02 -9.71
C LEU A 109 0.91 -3.23 -9.21
N HIS A 110 0.55 -2.57 -8.13
CA HIS A 110 -0.81 -2.42 -7.64
C HIS A 110 -1.56 -1.35 -8.44
N GLY A 111 -2.33 -1.76 -9.40
CA GLY A 111 -3.04 -0.84 -10.30
C GLY A 111 -4.36 -1.42 -10.79
N PRO A 112 -5.48 -0.72 -10.57
CA PRO A 112 -5.65 0.52 -9.79
C PRO A 112 -5.19 0.39 -8.34
N ILE A 113 -4.58 1.47 -7.80
CA ILE A 113 -4.09 1.50 -6.42
C ILE A 113 -5.23 1.40 -5.40
N GLY A 114 -5.03 0.65 -4.33
CA GLY A 114 -5.97 0.49 -3.23
C GLY A 114 -7.01 -0.62 -3.43
N LEU A 115 -7.66 -1.01 -2.35
CA LEU A 115 -8.76 -1.99 -2.37
C LEU A 115 -10.02 -1.35 -2.96
N ASP A 116 -10.86 -2.16 -3.62
CA ASP A 116 -12.18 -1.70 -4.09
C ASP A 116 -13.17 -1.66 -2.91
N LEU A 117 -13.20 -0.53 -2.19
CA LEU A 117 -14.11 -0.28 -1.07
C LEU A 117 -15.40 0.42 -1.51
N GLY A 118 -15.53 0.78 -2.81
CA GLY A 118 -16.71 1.45 -3.36
C GLY A 118 -16.79 2.96 -3.08
N GLY A 119 -15.93 3.52 -2.23
CA GLY A 119 -15.85 4.94 -1.93
C GLY A 119 -15.26 5.75 -3.10
N ARG A 120 -15.64 7.04 -3.19
CA ARG A 120 -15.21 7.92 -4.29
C ARG A 120 -14.58 9.23 -3.81
N GLN A 121 -14.66 9.52 -2.52
CA GLN A 121 -14.05 10.72 -1.95
C GLN A 121 -12.52 10.52 -1.80
N PRO A 122 -11.73 11.60 -1.79
CA PRO A 122 -10.30 11.51 -1.57
C PRO A 122 -9.90 10.75 -0.29
N ALA A 123 -10.69 10.88 0.77
CA ALA A 123 -10.47 10.16 2.03
C ALA A 123 -10.74 8.65 1.88
N ASP A 124 -11.78 8.25 1.13
CA ASP A 124 -12.08 6.84 0.85
C ASP A 124 -10.96 6.20 0.04
N THR A 125 -10.43 6.94 -0.96
CA THR A 125 -9.28 6.48 -1.75
C THR A 125 -8.04 6.32 -0.87
N ALA A 126 -7.76 7.26 0.02
CA ALA A 126 -6.64 7.17 0.94
C ALA A 126 -6.78 5.96 1.88
N LEU A 127 -7.97 5.72 2.43
CA LEU A 127 -8.27 4.55 3.24
C LEU A 127 -8.06 3.24 2.45
N ALA A 128 -8.54 3.19 1.20
CA ALA A 128 -8.39 2.03 0.32
C ALA A 128 -6.91 1.70 0.04
N ILE A 129 -6.09 2.73 -0.20
CA ILE A 129 -4.64 2.59 -0.40
C ILE A 129 -3.98 2.05 0.86
N LEU A 130 -4.24 2.65 2.01
CA LEU A 130 -3.63 2.22 3.27
C LEU A 130 -4.08 0.83 3.71
N ALA A 131 -5.33 0.46 3.42
CA ALA A 131 -5.82 -0.89 3.66
C ALA A 131 -5.07 -1.93 2.79
N GLU A 132 -4.80 -1.63 1.51
CA GLU A 132 -4.00 -2.48 0.65
C GLU A 132 -2.54 -2.56 1.12
N MET A 133 -1.91 -1.43 1.44
CA MET A 133 -0.55 -1.38 2.00
C MET A 133 -0.45 -2.20 3.29
N THR A 134 -1.43 -2.09 4.17
CA THR A 134 -1.51 -2.87 5.41
C THR A 134 -1.61 -4.37 5.12
N ALA A 135 -2.44 -4.77 4.16
CA ALA A 135 -2.55 -6.17 3.76
C ALA A 135 -1.22 -6.71 3.20
N VAL A 136 -0.50 -5.93 2.40
CA VAL A 136 0.84 -6.30 1.91
C VAL A 136 1.82 -6.44 3.07
N ARG A 137 1.83 -5.48 4.00
CA ARG A 137 2.75 -5.45 5.15
C ARG A 137 2.63 -6.67 6.05
N TYR A 138 1.41 -7.15 6.28
CA TYR A 138 1.13 -8.23 7.24
C TYR A 138 0.76 -9.56 6.57
N GLY A 139 0.92 -9.70 5.26
CA GLY A 139 0.56 -10.92 4.52
C GLY A 139 -0.94 -11.21 4.53
N GLY A 140 -1.78 -10.19 4.71
CA GLY A 140 -3.22 -10.33 4.68
C GLY A 140 -3.73 -10.67 3.28
N THR A 141 -4.75 -11.53 3.20
CA THR A 141 -5.46 -11.79 1.95
C THR A 141 -6.41 -10.63 1.63
N ALA A 142 -5.89 -9.59 1.00
CA ALA A 142 -6.70 -8.50 0.49
C ALA A 142 -7.46 -9.00 -0.75
N VAL A 143 -8.76 -9.23 -0.62
CA VAL A 143 -9.63 -9.59 -1.74
C VAL A 143 -9.85 -8.37 -2.60
N ARG A 144 -9.16 -8.30 -3.75
CA ARG A 144 -9.44 -7.31 -4.80
C ARG A 144 -10.75 -7.69 -5.48
N ARG A 145 -11.85 -7.02 -5.15
CA ARG A 145 -13.11 -7.13 -5.90
C ARG A 145 -13.10 -6.18 -7.09
N TYR A 146 -12.55 -6.66 -8.20
CA TYR A 146 -12.76 -6.00 -9.49
C TYR A 146 -13.78 -6.82 -10.29
N GLY A 147 -15.06 -6.44 -10.20
CA GLY A 147 -16.19 -6.89 -11.03
C GLY A 147 -16.04 -8.25 -11.72
N GLY A 148 -16.41 -9.32 -11.08
CA GLY A 148 -16.43 -10.67 -11.59
C GLY A 148 -16.12 -11.67 -10.50
N THR A 149 -17.02 -12.63 -10.29
CA THR A 149 -16.98 -13.85 -9.48
C THR A 149 -15.90 -13.93 -8.40
N VAL A 150 -16.34 -14.03 -7.16
CA VAL A 150 -15.50 -14.36 -6.02
C VAL A 150 -14.98 -15.78 -6.22
N GLU A 151 -13.73 -15.95 -6.67
CA GLU A 151 -13.03 -17.20 -6.42
C GLU A 151 -12.75 -17.26 -4.92
N LYS A 152 -13.43 -18.15 -4.23
CA LYS A 152 -13.10 -18.54 -2.86
C LYS A 152 -11.68 -19.08 -2.88
N ALA A 153 -10.74 -18.36 -2.27
CA ALA A 153 -9.50 -18.98 -1.86
C ALA A 153 -9.86 -20.11 -0.88
N GLU A 154 -9.66 -21.34 -1.30
CA GLU A 154 -9.77 -22.50 -0.42
C GLU A 154 -8.79 -22.30 0.73
N LYS A 155 -9.35 -22.25 1.95
CA LYS A 155 -8.56 -22.31 3.19
C LYS A 155 -7.77 -23.62 3.15
N HIS A 156 -6.49 -23.54 2.95
CA HIS A 156 -5.59 -24.63 3.26
C HIS A 156 -5.54 -24.73 4.80
N ALA A 157 -6.39 -25.59 5.34
CA ALA A 157 -6.35 -25.94 6.75
C ALA A 157 -5.12 -26.83 6.97
N PRO A 158 -4.23 -26.53 7.92
CA PRO A 158 -3.21 -27.49 8.31
C PRO A 158 -3.92 -28.66 9.01
N SER A 159 -3.83 -29.82 8.42
CA SER A 159 -4.19 -31.10 9.06
C SER A 159 -3.21 -31.39 10.19
N GLY A 160 -3.69 -31.36 11.42
CA GLY A 160 -2.90 -31.68 12.61
C GLY A 160 -3.81 -31.74 13.83
N SER A 161 -4.56 -32.83 13.92
CA SER A 161 -5.26 -33.23 15.14
C SER A 161 -4.26 -33.81 16.13
N GLU A 162 -3.92 -33.06 17.17
CA GLU A 162 -3.52 -33.70 18.44
C GLU A 162 -4.30 -33.05 19.57
N GLY A 163 -5.06 -33.91 20.23
CA GLY A 163 -5.93 -33.52 21.32
C GLY A 163 -5.16 -33.15 22.57
N ILE A 164 -5.53 -32.01 23.13
CA ILE A 164 -5.19 -31.72 24.53
C ILE A 164 -6.50 -31.65 25.30
N SER A 165 -6.67 -32.65 26.16
CA SER A 165 -7.74 -32.81 27.16
C SER A 165 -7.71 -31.63 28.15
N PRO A 166 -8.86 -31.06 28.55
CA PRO A 166 -8.84 -29.99 29.57
C PRO A 166 -8.70 -30.60 30.97
N ALA A 167 -7.60 -30.28 31.61
CA ALA A 167 -7.43 -30.51 33.04
C ALA A 167 -8.34 -29.53 33.82
N ARG A 168 -9.30 -30.10 34.56
CA ARG A 168 -10.07 -29.41 35.60
C ARG A 168 -9.11 -29.00 36.74
N GLY A 169 -9.17 -27.75 37.10
CA GLY A 169 -8.46 -27.17 38.26
C GLY A 169 -9.35 -26.14 38.94
N ASP A 170 -10.27 -26.60 39.78
CA ASP A 170 -10.95 -25.78 40.78
C ASP A 170 -9.92 -25.07 41.66
N ARG A 171 -9.99 -23.76 41.74
CA ARG A 171 -9.53 -22.98 42.91
C ARG A 171 -10.37 -21.71 43.05
N ASN A 172 -11.31 -21.81 43.97
CA ASN A 172 -12.08 -20.74 44.58
C ASN A 172 -11.13 -19.91 45.51
N PRO A 173 -11.14 -18.59 45.45
CA PRO A 173 -10.38 -17.78 46.43
C PRO A 173 -11.14 -17.71 47.77
N PRO A 174 -10.44 -17.64 48.93
CA PRO A 174 -11.05 -17.54 50.23
C PRO A 174 -11.66 -16.17 50.51
N ALA A 175 -12.75 -16.15 51.23
CA ALA A 175 -13.49 -14.98 51.70
C ALA A 175 -12.66 -14.11 52.69
N PRO A 176 -12.91 -12.78 52.72
CA PRO A 176 -12.28 -11.92 53.70
C PRO A 176 -12.86 -12.11 55.11
N THR A 177 -11.98 -12.24 56.12
CA THR A 177 -12.32 -12.22 57.52
C THR A 177 -12.62 -10.80 58.03
N PRO A 178 -13.59 -10.64 58.93
CA PRO A 178 -13.89 -9.34 59.54
C PRO A 178 -12.98 -9.10 60.78
N GLY A 179 -12.50 -7.85 60.90
CA GLY A 179 -11.79 -7.32 62.01
C GLY A 179 -11.89 -5.80 61.98
#